data_4f99548440705b20fc4f78fb8b573c25
#
_entry.id   4f99548440705b20fc4f78fb8b573c25
#
_cell.length_a   1.000
_cell.length_b   1.000
_cell.length_c   1.000
_cell.angle_alpha   90.00
_cell.angle_beta   90.00
_cell.angle_gamma   90.00
#
_symmetry.space_group_name_H-M   'P 1'
#
loop_
_entity.id
_entity.type
_entity.pdbx_description
1 polymer ?
#
loop_
_entity_poly.entity_id
_entity_poly.type
_entity_poly.pdbx_seq_one_letter_code
_entity_poly.pdbx_strand_id
1 'polypeptide(L)'
;MAKTILVVEDDTLIRKDIALMLQLNDFNIIEAANGRIALNYIKEEVPDLIICDVLMHEMNGYELLEELQKHQEYSSIPFLFLSALAFKPEMRKGMKLGADDYITKPFDFEELLMVISTRLKKRELLEQKYQKKLDDLRKNLRRSLPHEIRTPLNSIIGFSDILVKSFAEIPAEEAMEMLTHINEAGLRLNRLFDKYLLYANLEILMSSTKDLNILRNSTIEYTASIIREYSELILTKYDRYDDAQFDLKDASIRISEEYLLKLLEEVLENSCKFSEKGTNIVVKSRAYSKMFELSVKDSGRGMSQEQIDNYDAYIQFNRKIYEQQGSGLGLAIVKAISNIFDGKFNISSTPDKETVVSVKIPIVGIK
;
A
#
# COMPACT_ATOMS: atom_id res chain seq x y z
N MET A 1 -8.02 -28.34 -4.28
CA MET A 1 -8.01 -29.07 -3.02
C MET A 1 -9.32 -28.80 -2.32
N ALA A 2 -9.88 -29.80 -1.61
CA ALA A 2 -11.07 -29.59 -0.81
C ALA A 2 -10.77 -28.58 0.30
N LYS A 3 -11.73 -27.70 0.60
CA LYS A 3 -11.59 -26.68 1.66
C LYS A 3 -11.83 -27.30 3.02
N THR A 4 -11.02 -26.92 4.01
CA THR A 4 -11.12 -27.44 5.39
C THR A 4 -11.94 -26.50 6.25
N ILE A 5 -13.02 -27.00 6.86
CA ILE A 5 -13.92 -26.24 7.75
C ILE A 5 -13.79 -26.82 9.17
N LEU A 6 -13.56 -25.95 10.14
CA LEU A 6 -13.59 -26.30 11.55
C LEU A 6 -14.99 -26.05 12.11
N VAL A 7 -15.63 -27.09 12.60
CA VAL A 7 -16.95 -27.04 13.26
C VAL A 7 -16.75 -27.14 14.76
N VAL A 8 -17.14 -26.10 15.50
CA VAL A 8 -17.00 -25.98 16.96
C VAL A 8 -18.39 -25.90 17.59
N GLU A 9 -18.80 -26.96 18.23
CA GLU A 9 -20.15 -27.14 18.81
C GLU A 9 -20.06 -28.12 19.97
N ASP A 10 -20.62 -27.82 21.12
CA ASP A 10 -20.58 -28.71 22.29
C ASP A 10 -21.62 -29.82 22.19
N ASP A 11 -22.78 -29.58 21.57
CA ASP A 11 -23.74 -30.65 21.30
C ASP A 11 -23.22 -31.62 20.21
N THR A 12 -22.99 -32.86 20.61
CA THR A 12 -22.42 -33.91 19.77
C THR A 12 -23.31 -34.25 18.56
N LEU A 13 -24.65 -34.18 18.71
CA LEU A 13 -25.56 -34.50 17.62
C LEU A 13 -25.54 -33.39 16.59
N ILE A 14 -25.69 -32.15 17.00
CA ILE A 14 -25.65 -30.97 16.11
C ILE A 14 -24.30 -30.92 15.40
N ARG A 15 -23.18 -31.09 16.11
CA ARG A 15 -21.84 -31.09 15.53
C ARG A 15 -21.67 -32.13 14.44
N LYS A 16 -22.12 -33.38 14.70
CA LYS A 16 -22.04 -34.47 13.73
C LYS A 16 -22.95 -34.26 12.53
N ASP A 17 -24.14 -33.73 12.73
CA ASP A 17 -25.08 -33.45 11.64
C ASP A 17 -24.50 -32.38 10.71
N ILE A 18 -23.94 -31.30 11.25
CA ILE A 18 -23.25 -30.26 10.46
C ILE A 18 -22.05 -30.88 9.73
N ALA A 19 -21.22 -31.63 10.42
CA ALA A 19 -20.02 -32.26 9.86
C ALA A 19 -20.39 -33.21 8.69
N LEU A 20 -21.37 -34.09 8.87
CA LEU A 20 -21.81 -35.02 7.83
C LEU A 20 -22.33 -34.28 6.60
N MET A 21 -23.16 -33.26 6.80
CA MET A 21 -23.75 -32.51 5.72
C MET A 21 -22.70 -31.71 4.93
N LEU A 22 -21.68 -31.15 5.61
CA LEU A 22 -20.56 -30.46 4.94
C LEU A 22 -19.65 -31.46 4.21
N GLN A 23 -19.40 -32.64 4.77
CA GLN A 23 -18.65 -33.72 4.10
C GLN A 23 -19.33 -34.19 2.81
N LEU A 24 -20.66 -34.29 2.80
CA LEU A 24 -21.45 -34.63 1.60
C LEU A 24 -21.37 -33.56 0.50
N ASN A 25 -20.91 -32.32 0.86
CA ASN A 25 -20.67 -31.21 -0.06
C ASN A 25 -19.18 -30.96 -0.33
N ASP A 26 -18.36 -32.00 -0.25
CA ASP A 26 -16.93 -32.02 -0.61
C ASP A 26 -16.02 -31.13 0.26
N PHE A 27 -16.40 -30.85 1.52
CA PHE A 27 -15.55 -30.17 2.48
C PHE A 27 -14.80 -31.18 3.37
N ASN A 28 -13.54 -30.85 3.71
CA ASN A 28 -12.83 -31.53 4.80
C ASN A 28 -13.27 -30.92 6.12
N ILE A 29 -13.60 -31.78 7.12
CA ILE A 29 -14.14 -31.28 8.39
C ILE A 29 -13.23 -31.66 9.54
N ILE A 30 -12.94 -30.67 10.37
CA ILE A 30 -12.35 -30.84 11.70
C ILE A 30 -13.46 -30.55 12.72
N GLU A 31 -13.63 -31.44 13.69
CA GLU A 31 -14.64 -31.29 14.75
C GLU A 31 -13.98 -30.91 16.07
N ALA A 32 -14.53 -29.91 16.78
CA ALA A 32 -14.11 -29.53 18.11
C ALA A 32 -15.34 -29.38 19.02
N ALA A 33 -15.25 -29.89 20.26
CA ALA A 33 -16.34 -29.82 21.21
C ALA A 33 -16.40 -28.51 22.01
N ASN A 34 -15.38 -27.65 21.94
CA ASN A 34 -15.32 -26.35 22.58
C ASN A 34 -14.20 -25.48 21.97
N GLY A 35 -14.15 -24.21 22.35
CA GLY A 35 -13.17 -23.26 21.82
C GLY A 35 -11.72 -23.63 22.15
N ARG A 36 -11.44 -24.30 23.28
CA ARG A 36 -10.08 -24.68 23.67
C ARG A 36 -9.53 -25.79 22.79
N ILE A 37 -10.35 -26.81 22.48
CA ILE A 37 -10.00 -27.86 21.53
C ILE A 37 -9.81 -27.29 20.14
N ALA A 38 -10.72 -26.39 19.71
CA ALA A 38 -10.63 -25.70 18.45
C ALA A 38 -9.30 -24.95 18.30
N LEU A 39 -8.87 -24.23 19.33
CA LEU A 39 -7.62 -23.46 19.33
C LEU A 39 -6.38 -24.36 19.16
N ASN A 40 -6.40 -25.57 19.73
CA ASN A 40 -5.32 -26.54 19.55
C ASN A 40 -5.24 -27.04 18.09
N TYR A 41 -6.39 -27.37 17.48
CA TYR A 41 -6.42 -27.78 16.07
C TYR A 41 -5.94 -26.66 15.14
N ILE A 42 -6.36 -25.39 15.38
CA ILE A 42 -5.96 -24.25 14.55
C ILE A 42 -4.43 -24.05 14.56
N LYS A 43 -3.75 -24.36 15.67
CA LYS A 43 -2.28 -24.29 15.77
C LYS A 43 -1.57 -25.39 14.98
N GLU A 44 -2.21 -26.54 14.77
CA GLU A 44 -1.67 -27.64 14.01
C GLU A 44 -1.98 -27.49 12.51
N GLU A 45 -3.21 -27.12 12.18
CA GLU A 45 -3.67 -26.94 10.82
C GLU A 45 -4.66 -25.77 10.76
N VAL A 46 -4.34 -24.74 9.97
CA VAL A 46 -5.16 -23.54 9.81
C VAL A 46 -6.35 -23.85 8.88
N PRO A 47 -7.61 -23.78 9.35
CA PRO A 47 -8.77 -24.06 8.52
C PRO A 47 -9.07 -22.92 7.54
N ASP A 48 -9.80 -23.22 6.47
CA ASP A 48 -10.28 -22.21 5.51
C ASP A 48 -11.45 -21.40 6.06
N LEU A 49 -12.23 -21.95 7.01
CA LEU A 49 -13.38 -21.29 7.64
C LEU A 49 -13.67 -21.96 8.97
N ILE A 50 -14.17 -21.18 9.94
CA ILE A 50 -14.61 -21.66 11.25
C ILE A 50 -16.11 -21.41 11.39
N ILE A 51 -16.84 -22.47 11.80
CA ILE A 51 -18.24 -22.39 12.21
C ILE A 51 -18.25 -22.68 13.70
N CYS A 52 -18.77 -21.77 14.52
CA CYS A 52 -18.66 -21.88 15.96
C CYS A 52 -19.99 -21.53 16.66
N ASP A 53 -20.45 -22.40 17.55
CA ASP A 53 -21.51 -22.02 18.48
C ASP A 53 -21.04 -20.90 19.40
N VAL A 54 -21.95 -20.02 19.74
CA VAL A 54 -21.69 -18.91 20.68
C VAL A 54 -21.53 -19.43 22.10
N LEU A 55 -22.44 -20.34 22.53
CA LEU A 55 -22.51 -20.81 23.92
C LEU A 55 -21.95 -22.22 24.05
N MET A 56 -20.78 -22.33 24.62
CA MET A 56 -20.11 -23.62 24.85
C MET A 56 -19.42 -23.61 26.21
N HIS A 57 -19.18 -24.83 26.76
CA HIS A 57 -18.41 -24.99 27.99
C HIS A 57 -16.91 -24.71 27.77
N GLU A 58 -16.19 -24.40 28.87
CA GLU A 58 -14.74 -24.12 28.94
C GLU A 58 -14.31 -22.83 28.25
N MET A 59 -14.50 -22.73 26.95
CA MET A 59 -14.20 -21.56 26.13
C MET A 59 -15.35 -21.37 25.17
N ASN A 60 -16.07 -20.26 25.28
CA ASN A 60 -17.19 -19.93 24.41
C ASN A 60 -16.71 -19.35 23.06
N GLY A 61 -17.63 -19.19 22.10
CA GLY A 61 -17.28 -18.74 20.74
C GLY A 61 -16.72 -17.32 20.69
N TYR A 62 -17.14 -16.41 21.59
CA TYR A 62 -16.59 -15.06 21.65
C TYR A 62 -15.14 -15.06 22.14
N GLU A 63 -14.86 -15.85 23.18
CA GLU A 63 -13.51 -16.00 23.74
C GLU A 63 -12.55 -16.61 22.71
N LEU A 64 -13.02 -17.61 21.95
CA LEU A 64 -12.26 -18.18 20.85
C LEU A 64 -11.93 -17.11 19.78
N LEU A 65 -12.92 -16.33 19.33
CA LEU A 65 -12.71 -15.28 18.35
C LEU A 65 -11.75 -14.21 18.87
N GLU A 66 -11.91 -13.75 20.11
CA GLU A 66 -10.99 -12.78 20.74
C GLU A 66 -9.55 -13.30 20.79
N GLU A 67 -9.36 -14.59 21.07
CA GLU A 67 -8.02 -15.19 21.07
C GLU A 67 -7.42 -15.25 19.66
N LEU A 68 -8.21 -15.64 18.64
CA LEU A 68 -7.76 -15.67 17.26
C LEU A 68 -7.38 -14.27 16.73
N GLN A 69 -8.11 -13.23 17.14
CA GLN A 69 -7.83 -11.86 16.74
C GLN A 69 -6.52 -11.29 17.31
N LYS A 70 -5.95 -11.89 18.35
CA LYS A 70 -4.64 -11.50 18.88
C LYS A 70 -3.48 -11.94 17.99
N HIS A 71 -3.72 -12.94 17.13
CA HIS A 71 -2.71 -13.52 16.27
C HIS A 71 -2.99 -13.15 14.80
N GLN A 72 -2.05 -12.46 14.16
CA GLN A 72 -2.19 -11.98 12.78
C GLN A 72 -2.43 -13.14 11.79
N GLU A 73 -1.87 -14.31 12.06
CA GLU A 73 -2.00 -15.51 11.24
C GLU A 73 -3.43 -16.06 11.23
N TYR A 74 -4.16 -15.96 12.34
CA TYR A 74 -5.51 -16.52 12.48
C TYR A 74 -6.63 -15.49 12.30
N SER A 75 -6.33 -14.20 12.42
CA SER A 75 -7.32 -13.12 12.36
C SER A 75 -8.00 -12.98 10.98
N SER A 76 -7.43 -13.58 9.94
CA SER A 76 -7.96 -13.57 8.56
C SER A 76 -8.86 -14.77 8.23
N ILE A 77 -9.01 -15.74 9.15
CA ILE A 77 -9.86 -16.90 8.93
C ILE A 77 -11.32 -16.47 9.04
N PRO A 78 -12.17 -16.72 8.02
CA PRO A 78 -13.59 -16.42 8.10
C PRO A 78 -14.24 -17.13 9.28
N PHE A 79 -14.96 -16.37 10.11
CA PHE A 79 -15.56 -16.86 11.34
C PHE A 79 -17.07 -16.65 11.33
N LEU A 80 -17.83 -17.75 11.35
CA LEU A 80 -19.28 -17.77 11.37
C LEU A 80 -19.78 -18.23 12.74
N PHE A 81 -20.65 -17.45 13.35
CA PHE A 81 -21.34 -17.87 14.56
C PHE A 81 -22.63 -18.64 14.25
N LEU A 82 -22.85 -19.76 14.97
CA LEU A 82 -24.16 -20.37 15.12
C LEU A 82 -24.75 -19.92 16.46
N SER A 83 -25.94 -19.38 16.47
CA SER A 83 -26.52 -18.85 17.72
C SER A 83 -27.99 -19.19 17.85
N ALA A 84 -28.40 -19.66 19.01
CA ALA A 84 -29.82 -19.80 19.38
C ALA A 84 -30.50 -18.45 19.66
N LEU A 85 -29.74 -17.36 19.77
CA LEU A 85 -30.21 -16.05 20.19
C LEU A 85 -30.27 -15.07 19.01
N ALA A 86 -31.50 -14.77 18.59
CA ALA A 86 -31.78 -13.70 17.62
C ALA A 86 -31.68 -12.28 18.24
N PHE A 87 -30.98 -12.12 19.39
CA PHE A 87 -30.89 -10.84 20.08
C PHE A 87 -29.87 -9.91 19.39
N LYS A 88 -30.38 -8.81 18.81
CA LYS A 88 -29.58 -7.77 18.15
C LYS A 88 -28.32 -7.27 18.90
N PRO A 89 -28.32 -7.13 20.25
CA PRO A 89 -27.12 -6.69 20.98
C PRO A 89 -25.95 -7.68 20.92
N GLU A 90 -26.21 -8.99 20.97
CA GLU A 90 -25.19 -10.04 20.95
C GLU A 90 -24.60 -10.22 19.56
N MET A 91 -25.43 -10.19 18.51
CA MET A 91 -24.97 -10.13 17.12
C MET A 91 -24.03 -8.94 16.89
N ARG A 92 -24.37 -7.77 17.44
CA ARG A 92 -23.51 -6.58 17.34
C ARG A 92 -22.18 -6.74 18.09
N LYS A 93 -22.16 -7.47 19.21
CA LYS A 93 -20.93 -7.75 19.95
C LYS A 93 -19.95 -8.56 19.12
N GLY A 94 -20.38 -9.67 18.54
CA GLY A 94 -19.49 -10.50 17.74
C GLY A 94 -19.06 -9.85 16.42
N MET A 95 -19.94 -9.08 15.75
CA MET A 95 -19.54 -8.29 14.59
C MET A 95 -18.48 -7.23 14.94
N LYS A 96 -18.54 -6.63 16.13
CA LYS A 96 -17.50 -5.72 16.63
C LYS A 96 -16.19 -6.45 16.95
N LEU A 97 -16.25 -7.71 17.33
CA LEU A 97 -15.08 -8.57 17.57
C LEU A 97 -14.46 -9.11 16.27
N GLY A 98 -15.08 -8.89 15.12
CA GLY A 98 -14.55 -9.28 13.83
C GLY A 98 -15.14 -10.58 13.27
N ALA A 99 -16.30 -11.04 13.73
CA ALA A 99 -17.02 -12.13 13.08
C ALA A 99 -17.49 -11.71 11.69
N ASP A 100 -17.45 -12.63 10.73
CA ASP A 100 -17.88 -12.38 9.35
C ASP A 100 -19.39 -12.49 9.18
N ASP A 101 -20.03 -13.41 9.90
CA ASP A 101 -21.47 -13.62 9.82
C ASP A 101 -22.06 -14.34 11.04
N TYR A 102 -23.40 -14.33 11.10
CA TYR A 102 -24.21 -15.01 12.10
C TYR A 102 -25.31 -15.80 11.45
N ILE A 103 -25.52 -17.05 11.90
CA ILE A 103 -26.64 -17.90 11.49
C ILE A 103 -27.42 -18.29 12.74
N THR A 104 -28.74 -18.05 12.72
CA THR A 104 -29.61 -18.36 13.87
C THR A 104 -30.10 -19.81 13.82
N LYS A 105 -30.04 -20.49 14.97
CA LYS A 105 -30.64 -21.82 15.15
C LYS A 105 -32.17 -21.69 15.43
N PRO A 106 -33.05 -22.50 14.82
CA PRO A 106 -32.75 -23.49 13.80
C PRO A 106 -32.47 -22.83 12.45
N PHE A 107 -31.50 -23.38 11.71
CA PHE A 107 -31.11 -22.90 10.39
C PHE A 107 -31.41 -23.94 9.30
N ASP A 108 -31.64 -23.42 8.10
CA ASP A 108 -31.69 -24.26 6.91
C ASP A 108 -30.24 -24.57 6.47
N PHE A 109 -30.01 -25.81 6.09
CA PHE A 109 -28.70 -26.24 5.62
C PHE A 109 -28.29 -25.54 4.30
N GLU A 110 -29.25 -25.27 3.41
CA GLU A 110 -28.98 -24.50 2.18
C GLU A 110 -28.53 -23.06 2.50
N GLU A 111 -29.10 -22.44 3.52
CA GLU A 111 -28.68 -21.11 4.02
C GLU A 111 -27.23 -21.17 4.55
N LEU A 112 -26.90 -22.17 5.37
CA LEU A 112 -25.53 -22.38 5.88
C LEU A 112 -24.54 -22.54 4.74
N LEU A 113 -24.83 -23.37 3.76
CA LEU A 113 -23.95 -23.57 2.59
C LEU A 113 -23.78 -22.30 1.76
N MET A 114 -24.84 -21.52 1.58
CA MET A 114 -24.80 -20.26 0.85
C MET A 114 -23.86 -19.25 1.56
N VAL A 115 -23.95 -19.13 2.89
CA VAL A 115 -23.10 -18.26 3.67
C VAL A 115 -21.65 -18.71 3.60
N ILE A 116 -21.37 -20.01 3.82
CA ILE A 116 -20.03 -20.60 3.71
C ILE A 116 -19.41 -20.30 2.35
N SER A 117 -20.13 -20.64 1.27
CA SER A 117 -19.64 -20.45 -0.11
C SER A 117 -19.34 -18.98 -0.40
N THR A 118 -20.18 -18.08 0.08
CA THR A 118 -20.00 -16.62 -0.09
C THR A 118 -18.75 -16.15 0.62
N ARG A 119 -18.48 -16.59 1.86
CA ARG A 119 -17.31 -16.19 2.65
C ARG A 119 -16.02 -16.77 2.07
N LEU A 120 -16.00 -18.05 1.70
CA LEU A 120 -14.86 -18.69 1.04
C LEU A 120 -14.53 -18.00 -0.28
N LYS A 121 -15.53 -17.72 -1.12
CA LYS A 121 -15.34 -17.00 -2.39
C LYS A 121 -14.78 -15.59 -2.20
N LYS A 122 -15.25 -14.87 -1.18
CA LYS A 122 -14.73 -13.53 -0.85
C LYS A 122 -13.26 -13.60 -0.46
N ARG A 123 -12.86 -14.59 0.37
CA ARG A 123 -11.46 -14.82 0.75
C ARG A 123 -10.61 -15.13 -0.48
N GLU A 124 -11.03 -16.07 -1.34
CA GLU A 124 -10.32 -16.39 -2.58
C GLU A 124 -10.11 -15.18 -3.50
N LEU A 125 -11.14 -14.36 -3.67
CA LEU A 125 -11.02 -13.14 -4.48
C LEU A 125 -10.02 -12.14 -3.88
N LEU A 126 -9.94 -12.03 -2.56
CA LEU A 126 -8.96 -11.19 -1.88
C LEU A 126 -7.55 -11.76 -2.04
N GLU A 127 -7.35 -13.07 -1.86
CA GLU A 127 -6.09 -13.76 -2.06
C GLU A 127 -5.60 -13.64 -3.52
N GLN A 128 -6.49 -13.84 -4.50
CA GLN A 128 -6.17 -13.66 -5.93
C GLN A 128 -5.76 -12.23 -6.25
N LYS A 129 -6.46 -11.23 -5.70
CA LYS A 129 -6.08 -9.82 -5.85
C LYS A 129 -4.70 -9.53 -5.26
N TYR A 130 -4.41 -10.12 -4.10
CA TYR A 130 -3.11 -9.97 -3.45
C TYR A 130 -1.99 -10.63 -4.27
N GLN A 131 -2.18 -11.87 -4.70
CA GLN A 131 -1.21 -12.58 -5.55
C GLN A 131 -0.98 -11.85 -6.88
N LYS A 132 -2.03 -11.35 -7.50
CA LYS A 132 -1.91 -10.55 -8.72
C LYS A 132 -1.07 -9.29 -8.49
N LYS A 133 -1.29 -8.58 -7.38
CA LYS A 133 -0.47 -7.41 -7.01
C LYS A 133 1.00 -7.78 -6.79
N LEU A 134 1.28 -8.89 -6.09
CA LEU A 134 2.65 -9.38 -5.89
C LEU A 134 3.31 -9.76 -7.22
N ASP A 135 2.58 -10.41 -8.13
CA ASP A 135 3.09 -10.77 -9.44
C ASP A 135 3.33 -9.54 -10.32
N ASP A 136 2.48 -8.53 -10.25
CA ASP A 136 2.67 -7.27 -10.95
C ASP A 136 3.89 -6.52 -10.39
N LEU A 137 4.08 -6.49 -9.06
CA LEU A 137 5.29 -5.99 -8.41
C LEU A 137 6.54 -6.73 -8.90
N ARG A 138 6.53 -8.08 -8.88
CA ARG A 138 7.64 -8.90 -9.36
C ARG A 138 7.95 -8.66 -10.83
N LYS A 139 6.94 -8.53 -11.68
CA LYS A 139 7.12 -8.21 -13.12
C LYS A 139 7.74 -6.84 -13.31
N ASN A 140 7.28 -5.84 -12.56
CA ASN A 140 7.79 -4.49 -12.62
C ASN A 140 9.25 -4.43 -12.17
N LEU A 141 9.58 -5.05 -11.03
CA LEU A 141 10.94 -5.17 -10.54
C LEU A 141 11.85 -5.87 -11.56
N ARG A 142 11.42 -6.99 -12.15
CA ARG A 142 12.23 -7.72 -13.14
C ARG A 142 12.49 -6.96 -14.44
N ARG A 143 11.59 -6.09 -14.88
CA ARG A 143 11.72 -5.38 -16.15
C ARG A 143 12.47 -4.06 -16.04
N SER A 144 12.22 -3.29 -14.99
CA SER A 144 12.75 -1.92 -14.87
C SER A 144 14.06 -1.84 -14.09
N LEU A 145 14.18 -2.59 -12.99
CA LEU A 145 15.36 -2.59 -12.13
C LEU A 145 16.67 -2.90 -12.86
N PRO A 146 16.75 -3.95 -13.71
CA PRO A 146 18.04 -4.32 -14.30
C PRO A 146 18.68 -3.21 -15.14
N HIS A 147 17.89 -2.42 -15.85
CA HIS A 147 18.41 -1.36 -16.69
C HIS A 147 18.83 -0.12 -15.88
N GLU A 148 18.00 0.26 -14.91
CA GLU A 148 18.28 1.42 -14.04
C GLU A 148 19.44 1.21 -13.08
N ILE A 149 19.61 -0.02 -12.60
CA ILE A 149 20.77 -0.41 -11.80
C ILE A 149 22.02 -0.50 -12.68
N ARG A 150 21.92 -1.07 -13.89
CA ARG A 150 23.08 -1.28 -14.76
C ARG A 150 23.74 0.03 -15.19
N THR A 151 22.97 1.09 -15.45
CA THR A 151 23.51 2.39 -15.88
C THR A 151 24.48 2.98 -14.84
N PRO A 152 24.09 3.26 -13.58
CA PRO A 152 25.04 3.76 -12.59
C PRO A 152 26.12 2.74 -12.22
N LEU A 153 25.81 1.45 -12.20
CA LEU A 153 26.77 0.39 -11.93
C LEU A 153 27.86 0.33 -13.01
N ASN A 154 27.52 0.46 -14.29
CA ASN A 154 28.49 0.52 -15.38
C ASN A 154 29.39 1.77 -15.28
N SER A 155 28.85 2.92 -14.84
CA SER A 155 29.67 4.10 -14.57
C SER A 155 30.67 3.86 -13.43
N ILE A 156 30.22 3.26 -12.32
CA ILE A 156 31.08 2.91 -11.19
C ILE A 156 32.18 1.95 -11.65
N ILE A 157 31.81 0.85 -12.32
CA ILE A 157 32.77 -0.17 -12.77
C ILE A 157 33.71 0.42 -13.81
N GLY A 158 33.22 1.17 -14.80
CA GLY A 158 34.03 1.72 -15.87
C GLY A 158 35.10 2.68 -15.38
N PHE A 159 34.71 3.68 -14.59
CA PHE A 159 35.66 4.65 -14.05
C PHE A 159 36.64 4.02 -13.03
N SER A 160 36.12 3.11 -12.17
CA SER A 160 37.05 2.38 -11.26
C SER A 160 38.02 1.48 -11.98
N ASP A 161 37.65 0.84 -13.09
CA ASP A 161 38.52 -0.01 -13.90
C ASP A 161 39.63 0.81 -14.58
N ILE A 162 39.32 2.01 -15.08
CA ILE A 162 40.29 2.95 -15.62
C ILE A 162 41.30 3.39 -14.52
N LEU A 163 40.77 3.82 -13.39
CA LEU A 163 41.60 4.25 -12.25
C LEU A 163 42.55 3.11 -11.78
N VAL A 164 42.02 1.90 -11.65
CA VAL A 164 42.84 0.74 -11.20
C VAL A 164 43.96 0.41 -12.20
N LYS A 165 43.71 0.53 -13.51
CA LYS A 165 44.67 0.14 -14.56
C LYS A 165 45.73 1.21 -14.86
N SER A 166 45.35 2.49 -14.75
CA SER A 166 46.14 3.61 -15.29
C SER A 166 46.33 4.76 -14.30
N PHE A 167 46.14 4.56 -13.01
CA PHE A 167 46.15 5.66 -12.00
C PHE A 167 47.41 6.52 -12.04
N ALA A 168 48.59 5.88 -12.30
CA ALA A 168 49.88 6.57 -12.35
C ALA A 168 50.05 7.45 -13.60
N GLU A 169 49.25 7.24 -14.64
CA GLU A 169 49.30 7.94 -15.92
C GLU A 169 48.24 9.04 -16.05
N ILE A 170 47.24 9.03 -15.15
CA ILE A 170 46.08 9.98 -15.19
C ILE A 170 46.43 11.23 -14.39
N PRO A 171 46.19 12.43 -14.95
CA PRO A 171 46.32 13.68 -14.21
C PRO A 171 45.40 13.70 -12.96
N ALA A 172 45.87 14.30 -11.87
CA ALA A 172 45.13 14.34 -10.60
C ALA A 172 43.70 14.95 -10.73
N GLU A 173 43.52 15.97 -11.61
CA GLU A 173 42.22 16.56 -11.87
C GLU A 173 41.28 15.56 -12.55
N GLU A 174 41.74 14.83 -13.54
CA GLU A 174 40.96 13.83 -14.26
C GLU A 174 40.61 12.64 -13.37
N ALA A 175 41.52 12.20 -12.52
CA ALA A 175 41.25 11.18 -11.52
C ALA A 175 40.19 11.64 -10.51
N MET A 176 40.20 12.91 -10.08
CA MET A 176 39.18 13.48 -9.18
C MET A 176 37.82 13.56 -9.84
N GLU A 177 37.75 13.90 -11.14
CA GLU A 177 36.50 13.90 -11.91
C GLU A 177 35.92 12.47 -12.00
N MET A 178 36.73 11.47 -12.29
CA MET A 178 36.32 10.06 -12.32
C MET A 178 35.78 9.59 -10.94
N LEU A 179 36.46 9.96 -9.84
CA LEU A 179 36.00 9.65 -8.49
C LEU A 179 34.68 10.33 -8.17
N THR A 180 34.48 11.57 -8.64
CA THR A 180 33.22 12.31 -8.50
C THR A 180 32.09 11.59 -9.23
N HIS A 181 32.30 11.13 -10.45
CA HIS A 181 31.33 10.36 -11.21
C HIS A 181 30.98 9.02 -10.53
N ILE A 182 31.98 8.33 -9.96
CA ILE A 182 31.73 7.09 -9.18
C ILE A 182 30.82 7.39 -7.98
N ASN A 183 31.14 8.46 -7.23
CA ASN A 183 30.34 8.85 -6.07
C ASN A 183 28.89 9.24 -6.46
N GLU A 184 28.72 10.05 -7.49
CA GLU A 184 27.40 10.44 -8.00
C GLU A 184 26.60 9.23 -8.45
N ALA A 185 27.21 8.28 -9.17
CA ALA A 185 26.58 7.05 -9.59
C ALA A 185 26.17 6.17 -8.40
N GLY A 186 27.02 6.09 -7.37
CA GLY A 186 26.70 5.41 -6.11
C GLY A 186 25.52 6.01 -5.37
N LEU A 187 25.50 7.34 -5.24
CA LEU A 187 24.39 8.07 -4.64
C LEU A 187 23.09 7.91 -5.44
N ARG A 188 23.18 7.90 -6.78
CA ARG A 188 22.03 7.65 -7.65
C ARG A 188 21.46 6.24 -7.45
N LEU A 189 22.34 5.24 -7.33
CA LEU A 189 21.96 3.85 -7.09
C LEU A 189 21.27 3.70 -5.73
N ASN A 190 21.81 4.32 -4.68
CA ASN A 190 21.20 4.30 -3.35
C ASN A 190 19.80 4.90 -3.37
N ARG A 191 19.62 6.10 -3.95
CA ARG A 191 18.29 6.73 -4.09
C ARG A 191 17.31 5.85 -4.87
N LEU A 192 17.79 5.11 -5.87
CA LEU A 192 16.95 4.18 -6.62
C LEU A 192 16.45 3.04 -5.73
N PHE A 193 17.32 2.44 -4.92
CA PHE A 193 16.94 1.40 -3.96
C PHE A 193 15.94 1.90 -2.92
N ASP A 194 16.18 3.08 -2.34
CA ASP A 194 15.27 3.67 -1.35
C ASP A 194 13.85 3.89 -1.94
N LYS A 195 13.76 4.38 -3.17
CA LYS A 195 12.47 4.53 -3.87
C LYS A 195 11.76 3.20 -4.13
N TYR A 196 12.51 2.17 -4.51
CA TYR A 196 11.93 0.83 -4.73
C TYR A 196 11.46 0.19 -3.43
N LEU A 197 12.24 0.28 -2.36
CA LEU A 197 11.86 -0.22 -1.03
C LEU A 197 10.63 0.50 -0.50
N LEU A 198 10.59 1.83 -0.63
CA LEU A 198 9.42 2.62 -0.24
C LEU A 198 8.18 2.18 -1.04
N TYR A 199 8.28 2.08 -2.37
CA TYR A 199 7.15 1.67 -3.21
C TYR A 199 6.64 0.27 -2.84
N ALA A 200 7.56 -0.69 -2.63
CA ALA A 200 7.20 -2.03 -2.20
C ALA A 200 6.49 -2.04 -0.84
N ASN A 201 6.99 -1.26 0.12
CA ASN A 201 6.36 -1.11 1.44
C ASN A 201 4.95 -0.49 1.34
N LEU A 202 4.76 0.55 0.50
CA LEU A 202 3.45 1.16 0.28
C LEU A 202 2.44 0.16 -0.32
N GLU A 203 2.86 -0.67 -1.27
CA GLU A 203 2.01 -1.72 -1.86
C GLU A 203 1.61 -2.79 -0.83
N ILE A 204 2.54 -3.18 0.06
CA ILE A 204 2.25 -4.10 1.16
C ILE A 204 1.25 -3.48 2.14
N LEU A 205 1.47 -2.23 2.55
CA LEU A 205 0.58 -1.49 3.44
C LEU A 205 -0.85 -1.38 2.88
N MET A 206 -1.00 -1.12 1.57
CA MET A 206 -2.31 -1.07 0.91
C MET A 206 -3.06 -2.41 0.94
N SER A 207 -2.40 -3.51 1.23
CA SER A 207 -3.04 -4.83 1.36
C SER A 207 -3.55 -5.14 2.77
N SER A 208 -3.08 -4.41 3.80
CA SER A 208 -3.43 -4.61 5.21
C SER A 208 -4.42 -3.54 5.69
N THR A 209 -5.67 -3.90 5.88
CA THR A 209 -6.69 -2.98 6.41
C THR A 209 -6.40 -2.48 7.83
N LYS A 210 -5.72 -3.29 8.65
CA LYS A 210 -5.36 -2.94 10.02
C LYS A 210 -4.27 -1.86 10.04
N ASP A 211 -3.22 -2.04 9.25
CA ASP A 211 -2.10 -1.10 9.19
C ASP A 211 -2.53 0.23 8.56
N LEU A 212 -3.40 0.18 7.53
CA LEU A 212 -4.02 1.36 6.96
C LEU A 212 -4.81 2.17 7.99
N ASN A 213 -5.59 1.51 8.85
CA ASN A 213 -6.37 2.21 9.86
C ASN A 213 -5.48 2.89 10.91
N ILE A 214 -4.35 2.30 11.28
CA ILE A 214 -3.38 2.92 12.20
C ILE A 214 -2.78 4.17 11.56
N LEU A 215 -2.31 4.09 10.31
CA LEU A 215 -1.73 5.21 9.57
C LEU A 215 -2.72 6.35 9.35
N ARG A 216 -3.96 6.04 9.05
CA ARG A 216 -5.04 7.02 8.80
C ARG A 216 -5.49 7.78 10.05
N ASN A 217 -5.08 7.37 11.23
CA ASN A 217 -5.32 8.11 12.46
C ASN A 217 -4.30 9.24 12.69
N SER A 218 -3.23 9.31 11.87
CA SER A 218 -2.27 10.39 11.93
C SER A 218 -2.86 11.67 11.34
N THR A 219 -2.63 12.79 12.01
CA THR A 219 -3.11 14.11 11.58
C THR A 219 -2.00 15.12 11.69
N ILE A 220 -1.98 16.08 10.77
CA ILE A 220 -1.09 17.24 10.77
C ILE A 220 -1.93 18.50 10.89
N GLU A 221 -1.53 19.36 11.79
CA GLU A 221 -1.98 20.76 11.88
C GLU A 221 -0.91 21.65 11.24
N TYR A 222 -1.27 22.88 10.86
CA TYR A 222 -0.33 23.88 10.31
C TYR A 222 0.41 23.41 9.06
N THR A 223 -0.33 22.82 8.11
CA THR A 223 0.22 22.28 6.86
C THR A 223 1.00 23.29 6.03
N ALA A 224 0.59 24.57 6.06
CA ALA A 224 1.20 25.61 5.22
C ALA A 224 2.68 25.87 5.58
N SER A 225 3.03 25.89 6.86
CA SER A 225 4.42 26.07 7.31
C SER A 225 5.28 24.87 6.92
N ILE A 226 4.82 23.65 7.20
CA ILE A 226 5.52 22.41 6.86
C ILE A 226 5.77 22.32 5.35
N ILE A 227 4.74 22.57 4.53
CA ILE A 227 4.86 22.55 3.07
C ILE A 227 5.87 23.58 2.59
N ARG A 228 5.84 24.80 3.13
CA ARG A 228 6.77 25.87 2.76
C ARG A 228 8.21 25.49 3.10
N GLU A 229 8.49 25.22 4.37
CA GLU A 229 9.84 24.93 4.87
C GLU A 229 10.50 23.78 4.10
N TYR A 230 9.75 22.69 3.90
CA TYR A 230 10.28 21.53 3.20
C TYR A 230 10.44 21.76 1.69
N SER A 231 9.53 22.52 1.06
CA SER A 231 9.67 22.89 -0.34
C SER A 231 10.87 23.80 -0.56
N GLU A 232 11.11 24.77 0.31
CA GLU A 232 12.28 25.66 0.27
C GLU A 232 13.59 24.85 0.39
N LEU A 233 13.64 23.86 1.29
CA LEU A 233 14.78 22.96 1.43
C LEU A 233 15.08 22.20 0.14
N ILE A 234 14.05 21.61 -0.48
CA ILE A 234 14.20 20.85 -1.74
C ILE A 234 14.64 21.77 -2.88
N LEU A 235 13.97 22.90 -3.05
CA LEU A 235 14.25 23.83 -4.14
C LEU A 235 15.65 24.45 -4.02
N THR A 236 16.12 24.72 -2.80
CA THR A 236 17.51 25.17 -2.55
C THR A 236 18.52 24.09 -2.96
N LYS A 237 18.28 22.82 -2.63
CA LYS A 237 19.14 21.70 -3.04
C LYS A 237 19.31 21.58 -4.56
N TYR A 238 18.28 21.99 -5.31
CA TYR A 238 18.29 21.98 -6.80
C TYR A 238 18.64 23.35 -7.40
N ASP A 239 19.03 24.34 -6.58
CA ASP A 239 19.32 25.72 -7.00
C ASP A 239 18.15 26.35 -7.77
N ARG A 240 16.92 26.13 -7.25
CA ARG A 240 15.64 26.56 -7.84
C ARG A 240 14.78 27.36 -6.86
N TYR A 241 15.36 27.85 -5.75
CA TYR A 241 14.63 28.61 -4.73
C TYR A 241 14.01 29.90 -5.30
N ASP A 242 14.76 30.64 -6.13
CA ASP A 242 14.30 31.88 -6.73
C ASP A 242 13.18 31.71 -7.78
N ASP A 243 12.99 30.47 -8.26
CA ASP A 243 11.94 30.12 -9.20
C ASP A 243 10.60 29.81 -8.49
N ALA A 244 10.60 29.76 -7.15
CA ALA A 244 9.48 29.29 -6.36
C ALA A 244 8.42 30.37 -6.13
N GLN A 245 7.17 29.98 -6.30
CA GLN A 245 6.02 30.80 -5.90
C GLN A 245 5.11 29.98 -4.97
N PHE A 246 4.78 30.55 -3.82
CA PHE A 246 3.97 29.89 -2.80
C PHE A 246 2.62 30.60 -2.62
N ASP A 247 1.53 29.85 -2.74
CA ASP A 247 0.17 30.30 -2.43
C ASP A 247 -0.48 29.22 -1.55
N LEU A 248 -0.20 29.28 -0.25
CA LEU A 248 -0.51 28.23 0.70
C LEU A 248 -1.66 28.65 1.63
N LYS A 249 -2.63 27.76 1.80
CA LYS A 249 -3.70 27.84 2.79
C LYS A 249 -3.51 26.72 3.80
N ASP A 250 -3.75 27.03 5.05
CA ASP A 250 -3.62 26.10 6.16
C ASP A 250 -4.86 25.20 6.30
N ALA A 251 -4.65 23.98 6.77
CA ALA A 251 -5.70 23.05 7.14
C ALA A 251 -5.14 21.95 8.04
N SER A 252 -6.02 21.34 8.85
CA SER A 252 -5.70 20.08 9.54
C SER A 252 -6.07 18.92 8.64
N ILE A 253 -5.09 18.09 8.25
CA ILE A 253 -5.28 17.00 7.29
C ILE A 253 -4.93 15.65 7.88
N ARG A 254 -5.54 14.61 7.31
CA ARG A 254 -5.35 13.22 7.73
C ARG A 254 -4.22 12.58 6.92
N ILE A 255 -2.99 12.82 7.36
CA ILE A 255 -1.76 12.22 6.81
C ILE A 255 -0.67 12.33 7.87
N SER A 256 0.32 11.44 7.89
CA SER A 256 1.51 11.64 8.70
C SER A 256 2.48 12.60 8.02
N GLU A 257 3.27 13.32 8.82
CA GLU A 257 4.27 14.26 8.31
C GLU A 257 5.26 13.58 7.36
N GLU A 258 5.76 12.40 7.71
CA GLU A 258 6.68 11.61 6.88
C GLU A 258 6.15 11.42 5.46
N TYR A 259 4.88 11.01 5.31
CA TYR A 259 4.29 10.79 3.98
C TYR A 259 3.97 12.08 3.24
N LEU A 260 3.62 13.16 3.94
CA LEU A 260 3.47 14.48 3.31
C LEU A 260 4.80 15.00 2.77
N LEU A 261 5.88 14.89 3.54
CA LEU A 261 7.22 15.29 3.12
C LEU A 261 7.70 14.45 1.93
N LYS A 262 7.45 13.13 1.97
CA LYS A 262 7.82 12.25 0.86
C LYS A 262 7.05 12.54 -0.43
N LEU A 263 5.76 12.87 -0.33
CA LEU A 263 4.94 13.30 -1.44
C LEU A 263 5.49 14.59 -2.06
N LEU A 264 5.82 15.59 -1.22
CA LEU A 264 6.42 16.86 -1.66
C LEU A 264 7.76 16.63 -2.36
N GLU A 265 8.63 15.78 -1.77
CA GLU A 265 9.93 15.46 -2.34
C GLU A 265 9.79 14.92 -3.77
N GLU A 266 8.95 13.89 -3.98
CA GLU A 266 8.80 13.28 -5.30
C GLU A 266 8.24 14.26 -6.35
N VAL A 267 7.28 15.11 -5.97
CA VAL A 267 6.68 16.05 -6.91
C VAL A 267 7.65 17.21 -7.23
N LEU A 268 8.29 17.79 -6.22
CA LEU A 268 9.22 18.91 -6.41
C LEU A 268 10.51 18.47 -7.13
N GLU A 269 11.06 17.29 -6.80
CA GLU A 269 12.18 16.73 -7.56
C GLU A 269 11.85 16.58 -9.05
N ASN A 270 10.63 16.11 -9.39
CA ASN A 270 10.19 16.01 -10.76
C ASN A 270 10.08 17.39 -11.42
N SER A 271 9.48 18.37 -10.76
CA SER A 271 9.38 19.74 -11.25
C SER A 271 10.76 20.34 -11.54
N CYS A 272 11.73 20.16 -10.61
CA CYS A 272 13.11 20.62 -10.83
C CYS A 272 13.83 19.93 -11.98
N LYS A 273 13.60 18.63 -12.18
CA LYS A 273 14.27 17.83 -13.22
C LYS A 273 13.74 18.08 -14.63
N PHE A 274 12.45 18.39 -14.75
CA PHE A 274 11.76 18.47 -16.03
C PHE A 274 11.43 19.89 -16.47
N SER A 275 11.80 20.91 -15.69
CA SER A 275 11.71 22.32 -16.06
C SER A 275 13.08 22.98 -16.02
N GLU A 276 13.28 23.99 -16.86
CA GLU A 276 14.54 24.72 -16.93
C GLU A 276 14.69 25.70 -15.76
N LYS A 277 15.94 25.96 -15.35
CA LYS A 277 16.25 26.98 -14.35
C LYS A 277 15.80 28.35 -14.84
N GLY A 278 15.21 29.14 -13.97
CA GLY A 278 14.60 30.44 -14.29
C GLY A 278 13.12 30.34 -14.69
N THR A 279 12.54 29.14 -14.74
CA THR A 279 11.10 28.97 -14.98
C THR A 279 10.34 28.76 -13.67
N ASN A 280 9.10 29.25 -13.59
CA ASN A 280 8.33 29.22 -12.36
C ASN A 280 7.94 27.81 -11.90
N ILE A 281 8.15 27.52 -10.62
CA ILE A 281 7.59 26.38 -9.89
C ILE A 281 6.60 26.93 -8.86
N VAL A 282 5.31 26.61 -9.01
CA VAL A 282 4.25 27.17 -8.16
C VAL A 282 3.68 26.08 -7.26
N VAL A 283 3.84 26.27 -5.94
CA VAL A 283 3.30 25.39 -4.92
C VAL A 283 2.05 26.02 -4.33
N LYS A 284 0.90 25.37 -4.50
CA LYS A 284 -0.39 25.86 -4.02
C LYS A 284 -1.06 24.86 -3.09
N SER A 285 -1.70 25.37 -2.05
CA SER A 285 -2.63 24.59 -1.26
C SER A 285 -3.99 25.29 -1.12
N ARG A 286 -5.05 24.51 -1.10
CA ARG A 286 -6.45 24.97 -0.95
C ARG A 286 -7.22 24.01 -0.05
N ALA A 287 -8.02 24.56 0.84
CA ALA A 287 -8.94 23.80 1.66
C ALA A 287 -10.37 23.93 1.09
N TYR A 288 -10.99 22.80 0.78
CA TYR A 288 -12.39 22.68 0.42
C TYR A 288 -13.15 22.04 1.58
N SER A 289 -14.47 21.95 1.53
CA SER A 289 -15.31 21.50 2.67
C SER A 289 -14.85 20.17 3.33
N LYS A 290 -14.31 19.24 2.57
CA LYS A 290 -13.88 17.92 3.07
C LYS A 290 -12.48 17.51 2.64
N MET A 291 -11.86 18.24 1.74
CA MET A 291 -10.60 17.87 1.12
C MET A 291 -9.64 19.05 1.10
N PHE A 292 -8.40 18.79 1.41
CA PHE A 292 -7.28 19.68 1.19
C PHE A 292 -6.59 19.28 -0.12
N GLU A 293 -6.37 20.23 -1.00
CA GLU A 293 -5.66 20.04 -2.26
C GLU A 293 -4.28 20.69 -2.17
N LEU A 294 -3.25 19.89 -2.38
CA LEU A 294 -1.89 20.35 -2.61
C LEU A 294 -1.59 20.19 -4.10
N SER A 295 -1.09 21.20 -4.76
CA SER A 295 -0.69 21.16 -6.16
C SER A 295 0.67 21.83 -6.37
N VAL A 296 1.47 21.21 -7.24
CA VAL A 296 2.73 21.76 -7.72
C VAL A 296 2.62 21.87 -9.23
N LYS A 297 2.90 23.06 -9.74
CA LYS A 297 2.91 23.37 -11.17
C LYS A 297 4.32 23.77 -11.57
N ASP A 298 4.84 23.18 -12.64
CA ASP A 298 6.07 23.57 -13.31
C ASP A 298 5.81 24.01 -14.75
N SER A 299 6.71 24.80 -15.30
CA SER A 299 6.70 25.26 -16.67
C SER A 299 7.76 24.49 -17.48
N GLY A 300 7.72 23.17 -17.39
CA GLY A 300 8.65 22.27 -18.05
C GLY A 300 8.17 21.75 -19.39
N ARG A 301 8.84 20.68 -19.88
CA ARG A 301 8.54 20.04 -21.18
C ARG A 301 7.14 19.44 -21.28
N GLY A 302 6.41 19.32 -20.18
CA GLY A 302 5.08 18.74 -20.16
C GLY A 302 5.04 17.25 -20.52
N MET A 303 3.81 16.73 -20.61
CA MET A 303 3.50 15.34 -20.98
C MET A 303 2.34 15.32 -21.97
N SER A 304 2.39 14.39 -22.96
CA SER A 304 1.25 14.13 -23.82
C SER A 304 0.14 13.37 -23.07
N GLN A 305 -1.10 13.42 -23.61
CA GLN A 305 -2.21 12.67 -23.01
C GLN A 305 -1.91 11.16 -22.98
N GLU A 306 -1.29 10.63 -24.02
CA GLU A 306 -0.86 9.23 -24.06
C GLU A 306 0.16 8.90 -22.94
N GLN A 307 1.08 9.81 -22.62
CA GLN A 307 2.01 9.65 -21.51
C GLN A 307 1.30 9.71 -20.15
N ILE A 308 0.28 10.56 -20.02
CA ILE A 308 -0.55 10.65 -18.80
C ILE A 308 -1.40 9.39 -18.64
N ASP A 309 -2.08 8.93 -19.70
CA ASP A 309 -2.94 7.74 -19.63
C ASP A 309 -2.14 6.46 -19.37
N ASN A 310 -0.92 6.42 -19.89
CA ASN A 310 0.00 5.29 -19.74
C ASN A 310 0.93 5.41 -18.53
N TYR A 311 0.85 6.48 -17.71
CA TYR A 311 1.79 6.59 -16.60
C TYR A 311 1.64 5.43 -15.58
N ASP A 312 0.45 4.87 -15.43
CA ASP A 312 0.20 3.62 -14.69
C ASP A 312 0.77 2.39 -15.41
N ALA A 313 0.71 2.39 -16.75
CA ALA A 313 1.31 1.38 -17.60
C ALA A 313 2.83 1.61 -17.78
N TYR A 314 3.36 2.80 -17.45
CA TYR A 314 4.81 3.08 -17.45
C TYR A 314 5.56 2.22 -16.44
N ILE A 315 4.91 1.82 -15.40
CA ILE A 315 5.37 0.68 -14.60
C ILE A 315 5.35 -0.60 -15.46
N GLN A 316 4.58 -0.66 -16.56
CA GLN A 316 4.37 -1.89 -17.32
C GLN A 316 4.93 -1.93 -18.75
N PHE A 317 4.96 -0.89 -19.58
CA PHE A 317 5.05 -1.18 -21.03
C PHE A 317 6.00 -0.40 -21.96
N ASN A 318 6.50 0.83 -21.72
CA ASN A 318 7.21 1.53 -22.81
C ASN A 318 8.42 2.38 -22.40
N ARG A 319 9.58 1.74 -22.12
CA ARG A 319 10.86 2.42 -21.90
C ARG A 319 11.74 2.58 -23.15
N LYS A 320 11.36 2.11 -24.31
CA LYS A 320 12.24 2.13 -25.50
C LYS A 320 12.42 3.51 -26.14
N ILE A 321 11.64 4.51 -25.80
CA ILE A 321 11.65 5.80 -26.52
C ILE A 321 12.14 6.99 -25.68
N TYR A 322 12.14 6.91 -24.34
CA TYR A 322 12.48 8.05 -23.46
C TYR A 322 13.50 7.70 -22.38
N GLU A 323 14.68 7.23 -22.77
CA GLU A 323 15.76 6.74 -21.90
C GLU A 323 16.52 7.80 -21.09
N GLN A 324 16.05 9.02 -20.99
CA GLN A 324 16.76 10.07 -20.28
C GLN A 324 15.97 10.58 -19.08
N GLN A 325 16.45 10.27 -17.88
CA GLN A 325 16.16 10.94 -16.60
C GLN A 325 14.95 10.48 -15.74
N GLY A 326 15.01 9.29 -15.16
CA GLY A 326 14.24 8.99 -13.95
C GLY A 326 13.47 7.67 -13.95
N SER A 327 13.35 7.05 -12.77
CA SER A 327 12.78 5.70 -12.57
C SER A 327 11.26 5.57 -12.82
N GLY A 328 10.55 6.67 -13.08
CA GLY A 328 9.09 6.67 -13.18
C GLY A 328 8.36 6.32 -11.87
N LEU A 329 9.10 5.96 -10.80
CA LEU A 329 8.53 5.56 -9.51
C LEU A 329 7.98 6.73 -8.69
N GLY A 330 8.48 7.96 -8.91
CA GLY A 330 8.07 9.11 -8.11
C GLY A 330 6.56 9.35 -8.12
N LEU A 331 5.94 9.41 -9.30
CA LEU A 331 4.50 9.59 -9.43
C LEU A 331 3.69 8.39 -8.92
N ALA A 332 4.24 7.17 -9.06
CA ALA A 332 3.63 5.96 -8.51
C ALA A 332 3.63 5.99 -6.96
N ILE A 333 4.72 6.45 -6.35
CA ILE A 333 4.82 6.68 -4.90
C ILE A 333 3.78 7.72 -4.46
N VAL A 334 3.68 8.87 -5.15
CA VAL A 334 2.69 9.91 -4.85
C VAL A 334 1.26 9.36 -4.91
N LYS A 335 0.94 8.56 -5.94
CA LYS A 335 -0.37 7.93 -6.08
C LYS A 335 -0.63 6.91 -4.98
N ALA A 336 0.35 6.06 -4.65
CA ALA A 336 0.24 5.08 -3.58
C ALA A 336 -0.01 5.75 -2.22
N ILE A 337 0.76 6.80 -1.89
CA ILE A 337 0.56 7.60 -0.67
C ILE A 337 -0.85 8.20 -0.67
N SER A 338 -1.29 8.81 -1.78
CA SER A 338 -2.64 9.38 -1.88
C SER A 338 -3.72 8.34 -1.57
N ASN A 339 -3.60 7.13 -2.14
CA ASN A 339 -4.57 6.05 -1.92
C ASN A 339 -4.57 5.53 -0.47
N ILE A 340 -3.41 5.45 0.18
CA ILE A 340 -3.29 5.05 1.60
C ILE A 340 -4.14 5.97 2.49
N PHE A 341 -4.13 7.26 2.22
CA PHE A 341 -4.85 8.28 3.02
C PHE A 341 -6.22 8.67 2.46
N ASP A 342 -6.89 7.79 1.70
CA ASP A 342 -8.21 8.03 1.08
C ASP A 342 -8.26 9.30 0.22
N GLY A 343 -7.12 9.67 -0.32
CA GLY A 343 -6.93 10.84 -1.16
C GLY A 343 -7.20 10.56 -2.64
N LYS A 344 -6.98 11.60 -3.45
CA LYS A 344 -7.05 11.52 -4.91
C LYS A 344 -5.82 12.15 -5.52
N PHE A 345 -5.20 11.45 -6.45
CA PHE A 345 -4.09 11.92 -7.23
C PHE A 345 -4.55 12.32 -8.64
N ASN A 346 -4.04 13.41 -9.19
CA ASN A 346 -4.32 13.85 -10.54
C ASN A 346 -3.10 14.52 -11.17
N ILE A 347 -2.91 14.31 -12.47
CA ILE A 347 -1.93 14.99 -13.31
C ILE A 347 -2.67 15.67 -14.46
N SER A 348 -2.34 16.92 -14.72
CA SER A 348 -2.75 17.68 -15.88
C SER A 348 -1.51 18.29 -16.51
N SER A 349 -1.30 18.08 -17.79
CA SER A 349 -0.11 18.60 -18.47
C SER A 349 -0.42 18.97 -19.91
N THR A 350 0.33 19.95 -20.40
CA THR A 350 0.33 20.36 -21.80
C THR A 350 1.77 20.26 -22.32
N PRO A 351 2.05 19.50 -23.40
CA PRO A 351 3.40 19.40 -23.95
C PRO A 351 4.04 20.76 -24.18
N ASP A 352 5.32 20.88 -23.87
CA ASP A 352 6.17 22.07 -24.02
C ASP A 352 5.63 23.32 -23.32
N LYS A 353 4.77 23.14 -22.31
CA LYS A 353 4.13 24.26 -21.61
C LYS A 353 4.18 24.14 -20.10
N GLU A 354 3.54 23.11 -19.55
CA GLU A 354 3.38 22.98 -18.11
C GLU A 354 2.97 21.57 -17.69
N THR A 355 3.33 21.24 -16.45
CA THR A 355 2.75 20.09 -15.72
C THR A 355 2.19 20.57 -14.39
N VAL A 356 1.02 20.07 -14.03
CA VAL A 356 0.41 20.26 -12.72
C VAL A 356 0.15 18.91 -12.11
N VAL A 357 0.80 18.61 -11.00
CA VAL A 357 0.53 17.45 -10.17
C VAL A 357 -0.28 17.90 -8.96
N SER A 358 -1.42 17.28 -8.71
CA SER A 358 -2.26 17.60 -7.55
C SER A 358 -2.65 16.36 -6.76
N VAL A 359 -2.70 16.53 -5.43
CA VAL A 359 -3.12 15.52 -4.48
C VAL A 359 -4.19 16.11 -3.58
N LYS A 360 -5.32 15.41 -3.45
CA LYS A 360 -6.39 15.76 -2.52
C LYS A 360 -6.36 14.79 -1.33
N ILE A 361 -6.32 15.33 -0.11
CA ILE A 361 -6.25 14.58 1.14
C ILE A 361 -7.46 14.97 2.01
N PRO A 362 -8.10 14.05 2.74
CA PRO A 362 -9.20 14.37 3.63
C PRO A 362 -8.80 15.35 4.73
N ILE A 363 -9.62 16.38 4.97
CA ILE A 363 -9.49 17.28 6.10
C ILE A 363 -10.02 16.58 7.36
N VAL A 364 -9.34 16.80 8.48
CA VAL A 364 -9.88 16.41 9.79
C VAL A 364 -11.03 17.33 10.10
N GLY A 365 -12.25 16.78 10.20
CA GLY A 365 -13.43 17.59 10.50
C GLY A 365 -13.23 18.36 11.80
N ILE A 366 -13.44 19.66 11.76
CA ILE A 366 -13.63 20.46 12.97
C ILE A 366 -14.85 19.86 13.66
N LYS A 367 -14.64 19.27 14.87
CA LYS A 367 -15.72 18.83 15.75
C LYS A 367 -16.58 19.98 16.18
#